data_18986df3675ae7a0c832e5eee6d7eb12
#
_entry.id   18986df3675ae7a0c832e5eee6d7eb12
#
_cell.length_a   1.000
_cell.length_b   1.000
_cell.length_c   1.000
_cell.angle_alpha   90.00
_cell.angle_beta   90.00
_cell.angle_gamma   90.00
#
_symmetry.space_group_name_H-M   'P 1'
#
loop_
_entity.id
_entity.type
_entity.pdbx_description
1 polymer ?
#
loop_
_entity_poly.entity_id
_entity_poly.type
_entity_poly.pdbx_seq_one_letter_code
_entity_poly.pdbx_strand_id
1 'polypeptide(L)'
;MNHRISSSAFADTKPHYELLDGLRGVAALLVVFYHIFEGFSFAGGGTLITVINHGYLAVDFFFILSGFVIGYAYDDRWKKNMTLKGFFKRRLIRLHPMIIMGAIIGCIAFFVQGGVKWDGTHVATSAVMLALLLAMCFIPAYPGAGYDVRGNGEMFSLNGPSWSLFFEYIGNILYALFIHRLSNKALTVLVILLGLGLSWFALFDVVGYGMIGVGWTLDGLNFWGGMLRMLFPFMLGMLISRNFRPFKIRGAFWICSIILLGLFCVPYIEGKSPVCLNGVFEMICIAVVFPLLVCMGASGKTTDKQSTAICKFLGDISYPLYAIHYPIMYVFYSWLIEKQLYTLEDTWLVAAVVYFGSIALAYLCLKLYDEPVRRWLGNKFVR
;
A
#
# COMPACT_ATOMS: atom_id res chain seq x y z
N MET A 1 -32.83 2.75 -22.74
CA MET A 1 -32.55 3.87 -21.81
C MET A 1 -31.59 3.35 -20.74
N ASN A 2 -30.27 3.43 -21.01
CA ASN A 2 -29.23 2.87 -20.14
C ASN A 2 -28.80 3.94 -19.13
N HIS A 3 -29.35 3.90 -17.93
CA HIS A 3 -28.80 4.66 -16.81
C HIS A 3 -27.45 4.06 -16.41
N ARG A 4 -26.36 4.60 -16.97
CA ARG A 4 -25.04 4.53 -16.39
C ARG A 4 -25.08 5.28 -15.05
N ILE A 5 -25.39 4.58 -13.98
CA ILE A 5 -25.10 5.07 -12.63
C ILE A 5 -23.60 4.77 -12.45
N SER A 6 -22.78 5.78 -12.79
CA SER A 6 -21.35 5.78 -12.48
C SER A 6 -21.17 5.60 -10.97
N SER A 7 -20.04 5.07 -10.56
CA SER A 7 -19.53 4.94 -9.19
C SER A 7 -19.40 6.26 -8.38
N SER A 8 -20.10 7.28 -8.79
CA SER A 8 -20.07 8.65 -8.28
C SER A 8 -21.16 8.94 -7.25
N ALA A 9 -21.38 8.07 -6.26
CA ALA A 9 -22.00 8.55 -5.00
C ALA A 9 -21.17 9.68 -4.35
N PHE A 10 -20.01 9.98 -4.95
CA PHE A 10 -19.09 11.06 -4.58
C PHE A 10 -18.75 11.85 -5.84
N ALA A 11 -19.71 12.58 -6.44
CA ALA A 11 -19.46 13.40 -7.60
C ALA A 11 -18.27 14.36 -7.32
N ASP A 12 -17.08 13.96 -7.73
CA ASP A 12 -15.94 14.85 -7.76
C ASP A 12 -16.15 15.80 -8.94
N THR A 13 -16.24 17.08 -8.62
CA THR A 13 -16.36 18.14 -9.61
C THR A 13 -15.04 18.39 -10.39
N LYS A 14 -13.96 17.70 -9.97
CA LYS A 14 -12.65 17.79 -10.59
C LYS A 14 -12.39 16.62 -11.55
N PRO A 15 -11.65 16.83 -12.65
CA PRO A 15 -11.22 15.74 -13.52
C PRO A 15 -10.49 14.64 -12.74
N HIS A 16 -10.77 13.40 -13.09
CA HIS A 16 -10.15 12.24 -12.49
C HIS A 16 -8.82 11.93 -13.18
N TYR A 17 -7.80 11.52 -12.41
CA TYR A 17 -6.49 11.15 -12.94
C TYR A 17 -6.43 9.65 -13.24
N GLU A 18 -7.07 9.22 -14.35
CA GLU A 18 -7.15 7.80 -14.75
C GLU A 18 -5.78 7.12 -14.84
N LEU A 19 -4.76 7.85 -15.33
CA LEU A 19 -3.39 7.34 -15.44
C LEU A 19 -2.77 7.04 -14.07
N LEU A 20 -2.98 7.91 -13.08
CA LEU A 20 -2.48 7.67 -11.72
C LEU A 20 -3.14 6.44 -11.08
N ASP A 21 -4.42 6.22 -11.34
CA ASP A 21 -5.09 5.01 -10.88
C ASP A 21 -4.54 3.77 -11.59
N GLY A 22 -4.29 3.84 -12.90
CA GLY A 22 -3.64 2.78 -13.65
C GLY A 22 -2.25 2.45 -13.08
N LEU A 23 -1.42 3.46 -12.80
CA LEU A 23 -0.10 3.27 -12.20
C LEU A 23 -0.15 2.69 -10.79
N ARG A 24 -1.16 3.08 -9.99
CA ARG A 24 -1.41 2.43 -8.69
C ARG A 24 -1.70 0.94 -8.86
N GLY A 25 -2.44 0.56 -9.90
CA GLY A 25 -2.69 -0.83 -10.25
C GLY A 25 -1.45 -1.58 -10.69
N VAL A 26 -0.60 -0.98 -11.52
CA VAL A 26 0.71 -1.54 -11.89
C VAL A 26 1.56 -1.80 -10.64
N ALA A 27 1.68 -0.82 -9.75
CA ALA A 27 2.43 -0.98 -8.50
C ALA A 27 1.83 -2.08 -7.60
N ALA A 28 0.49 -2.22 -7.54
CA ALA A 28 -0.16 -3.29 -6.79
C ALA A 28 0.14 -4.68 -7.36
N LEU A 29 0.16 -4.84 -8.68
CA LEU A 29 0.56 -6.09 -9.33
C LEU A 29 2.03 -6.45 -9.05
N LEU A 30 2.92 -5.45 -9.09
CA LEU A 30 4.34 -5.64 -8.80
C LEU A 30 4.60 -6.00 -7.33
N VAL A 31 3.81 -5.46 -6.39
CA VAL A 31 3.87 -5.85 -4.97
C VAL A 31 3.48 -7.31 -4.77
N VAL A 32 2.42 -7.78 -5.43
CA VAL A 32 2.03 -9.20 -5.35
C VAL A 32 3.14 -10.10 -5.87
N PHE A 33 3.76 -9.70 -6.98
CA PHE A 33 4.89 -10.41 -7.56
C PHE A 33 6.11 -10.39 -6.62
N TYR A 34 6.42 -9.25 -6.00
CA TYR A 34 7.47 -9.13 -4.98
C TYR A 34 7.26 -10.12 -3.82
N HIS A 35 6.04 -10.21 -3.29
CA HIS A 35 5.76 -11.10 -2.15
C HIS A 35 5.84 -12.59 -2.50
N ILE A 36 5.74 -12.98 -3.77
CA ILE A 36 6.05 -14.37 -4.19
C ILE A 36 7.54 -14.65 -3.96
N PHE A 37 8.43 -13.73 -4.37
CA PHE A 37 9.88 -13.90 -4.16
C PHE A 37 10.29 -13.69 -2.69
N GLU A 38 9.60 -12.83 -1.96
CA GLU A 38 9.74 -12.75 -0.51
C GLU A 38 9.44 -14.09 0.15
N GLY A 39 8.43 -14.83 -0.34
CA GLY A 39 8.09 -16.16 0.14
C GLY A 39 9.24 -17.16 -0.02
N PHE A 40 9.94 -17.14 -1.15
CA PHE A 40 11.13 -17.98 -1.35
C PHE A 40 12.24 -17.61 -0.37
N SER A 41 12.50 -16.32 -0.18
CA SER A 41 13.45 -15.84 0.80
C SER A 41 13.07 -16.25 2.21
N PHE A 42 11.82 -16.05 2.61
CA PHE A 42 11.32 -16.37 3.93
C PHE A 42 11.39 -17.88 4.22
N ALA A 43 10.93 -18.71 3.29
CA ALA A 43 10.95 -20.16 3.42
C ALA A 43 12.38 -20.73 3.38
N GLY A 44 13.28 -20.12 2.60
CA GLY A 44 14.68 -20.51 2.47
C GLY A 44 15.62 -19.99 3.56
N GLY A 45 15.12 -19.43 4.65
CA GLY A 45 15.91 -19.01 5.81
C GLY A 45 16.38 -17.54 5.75
N GLY A 46 15.71 -16.67 5.00
CA GLY A 46 15.96 -15.23 5.01
C GLY A 46 17.07 -14.77 4.05
N THR A 47 17.21 -15.43 2.91
CA THR A 47 18.13 -15.01 1.83
C THR A 47 17.65 -13.72 1.18
N LEU A 48 18.56 -12.97 0.52
CA LEU A 48 18.16 -11.78 -0.24
C LEU A 48 17.21 -12.15 -1.39
N ILE A 49 16.20 -11.30 -1.59
CA ILE A 49 15.29 -11.41 -2.73
C ILE A 49 16.08 -11.02 -3.99
N THR A 50 16.23 -11.94 -4.93
CA THR A 50 17.06 -11.74 -6.12
C THR A 50 16.31 -11.14 -7.30
N VAL A 51 14.99 -11.32 -7.34
CA VAL A 51 14.10 -10.82 -8.41
C VAL A 51 13.15 -9.82 -7.82
N ILE A 52 12.95 -8.69 -8.49
CA ILE A 52 12.08 -7.58 -8.01
C ILE A 52 12.42 -7.13 -6.57
N ASN A 53 13.70 -7.05 -6.27
CA ASN A 53 14.23 -6.81 -4.92
C ASN A 53 13.62 -5.60 -4.22
N HIS A 54 13.34 -4.51 -4.95
CA HIS A 54 12.82 -3.27 -4.41
C HIS A 54 11.29 -3.12 -4.52
N GLY A 55 10.56 -4.22 -4.72
CA GLY A 55 9.08 -4.20 -4.82
C GLY A 55 8.38 -3.64 -3.57
N TYR A 56 9.03 -3.70 -2.39
CA TYR A 56 8.54 -3.08 -1.16
C TYR A 56 8.42 -1.55 -1.23
N LEU A 57 9.12 -0.88 -2.15
CA LEU A 57 9.02 0.56 -2.39
C LEU A 57 7.69 0.98 -3.04
N ALA A 58 6.91 0.03 -3.53
CA ALA A 58 5.55 0.32 -4.00
C ALA A 58 4.68 0.99 -2.92
N VAL A 59 4.93 0.68 -1.65
CA VAL A 59 4.22 1.30 -0.52
C VAL A 59 4.51 2.81 -0.46
N ASP A 60 5.75 3.21 -0.69
CA ASP A 60 6.17 4.61 -0.70
C ASP A 60 5.56 5.35 -1.90
N PHE A 61 5.46 4.67 -3.05
CA PHE A 61 4.73 5.17 -4.20
C PHE A 61 3.22 5.33 -3.92
N PHE A 62 2.61 4.43 -3.16
CA PHE A 62 1.22 4.58 -2.72
C PHE A 62 1.03 5.76 -1.77
N PHE A 63 1.96 5.98 -0.85
CA PHE A 63 1.87 7.13 0.06
C PHE A 63 1.95 8.47 -0.67
N ILE A 64 2.84 8.62 -1.66
CA ILE A 64 2.91 9.87 -2.44
C ILE A 64 1.66 10.07 -3.30
N LEU A 65 1.12 9.00 -3.91
CA LEU A 65 -0.15 9.03 -4.64
C LEU A 65 -1.31 9.41 -3.72
N SER A 66 -1.37 8.83 -2.51
CA SER A 66 -2.41 9.14 -1.53
C SER A 66 -2.37 10.60 -1.12
N GLY A 67 -1.19 11.14 -0.83
CA GLY A 67 -1.01 12.56 -0.52
C GLY A 67 -1.42 13.48 -1.66
N PHE A 68 -1.01 13.15 -2.89
CA PHE A 68 -1.40 13.91 -4.07
C PHE A 68 -2.93 13.92 -4.27
N VAL A 69 -3.57 12.75 -4.23
CA VAL A 69 -5.01 12.62 -4.43
C VAL A 69 -5.80 13.31 -3.32
N ILE A 70 -5.36 13.20 -2.07
CA ILE A 70 -6.04 13.85 -0.94
C ILE A 70 -5.93 15.36 -1.04
N GLY A 71 -4.75 15.93 -1.29
CA GLY A 71 -4.57 17.36 -1.50
C GLY A 71 -5.44 17.86 -2.67
N TYR A 72 -5.40 17.17 -3.79
CA TYR A 72 -6.19 17.50 -4.97
C TYR A 72 -7.70 17.47 -4.72
N ALA A 73 -8.19 16.40 -4.08
CA ALA A 73 -9.62 16.19 -3.90
C ALA A 73 -10.23 17.04 -2.78
N TYR A 74 -9.47 17.35 -1.72
CA TYR A 74 -10.07 17.89 -0.50
C TYR A 74 -9.63 19.30 -0.13
N ASP A 75 -8.46 19.83 -0.53
CA ASP A 75 -7.99 21.16 -0.12
C ASP A 75 -9.00 22.27 -0.43
N ASP A 76 -9.62 22.25 -1.63
CA ASP A 76 -10.63 23.25 -1.99
C ASP A 76 -11.98 23.00 -1.31
N ARG A 77 -12.26 21.76 -0.91
CA ARG A 77 -13.49 21.42 -0.18
C ARG A 77 -13.48 21.94 1.24
N TRP A 78 -12.30 21.96 1.89
CA TRP A 78 -12.13 22.59 3.21
C TRP A 78 -12.44 24.08 3.16
N LYS A 79 -12.12 24.76 2.07
CA LYS A 79 -12.49 26.17 1.85
C LYS A 79 -13.99 26.38 1.61
N LYS A 80 -14.73 25.31 1.25
CA LYS A 80 -16.14 25.35 0.85
C LYS A 80 -17.11 24.67 1.81
N ASN A 81 -16.79 24.44 3.08
CA ASN A 81 -17.65 23.83 4.09
C ASN A 81 -17.47 22.31 4.32
N MET A 82 -16.32 21.70 3.99
CA MET A 82 -16.03 20.34 4.45
C MET A 82 -15.93 20.32 5.97
N THR A 83 -16.61 19.37 6.59
CA THR A 83 -16.52 19.12 8.04
C THR A 83 -15.62 17.93 8.33
N LEU A 84 -15.01 17.87 9.51
CA LEU A 84 -14.23 16.72 9.98
C LEU A 84 -15.05 15.42 9.86
N LYS A 85 -16.28 15.44 10.35
CA LYS A 85 -17.20 14.31 10.27
C LYS A 85 -17.48 13.88 8.81
N GLY A 86 -17.67 14.83 7.91
CA GLY A 86 -17.88 14.58 6.49
C GLY A 86 -16.65 13.97 5.81
N PHE A 87 -15.45 14.45 6.14
CA PHE A 87 -14.19 13.91 5.66
C PHE A 87 -13.99 12.46 6.13
N PHE A 88 -14.06 12.22 7.46
CA PHE A 88 -13.84 10.87 8.01
C PHE A 88 -14.86 9.87 7.53
N LYS A 89 -16.14 10.23 7.42
CA LYS A 89 -17.16 9.34 6.83
C LYS A 89 -16.77 8.89 5.42
N ARG A 90 -16.32 9.82 4.56
CA ARG A 90 -15.91 9.49 3.17
C ARG A 90 -14.69 8.58 3.14
N ARG A 91 -13.69 8.84 3.99
CA ARG A 91 -12.48 8.02 4.06
C ARG A 91 -12.78 6.61 4.60
N LEU A 92 -13.54 6.51 5.67
CA LEU A 92 -13.96 5.23 6.24
C LEU A 92 -14.75 4.38 5.23
N ILE A 93 -15.75 4.98 4.57
CA ILE A 93 -16.54 4.28 3.55
C ILE A 93 -15.65 3.78 2.40
N ARG A 94 -14.61 4.53 2.03
CA ARG A 94 -13.70 4.15 0.95
C ARG A 94 -12.75 3.03 1.33
N LEU A 95 -12.21 3.03 2.54
CA LEU A 95 -11.08 2.17 2.92
C LEU A 95 -11.51 0.98 3.79
N HIS A 96 -12.37 1.21 4.76
CA HIS A 96 -12.63 0.25 5.83
C HIS A 96 -13.30 -1.07 5.38
N PRO A 97 -14.21 -1.08 4.39
CA PRO A 97 -14.80 -2.34 3.94
C PRO A 97 -13.76 -3.37 3.51
N MET A 98 -12.75 -2.98 2.73
CA MET A 98 -11.72 -3.91 2.28
C MET A 98 -10.74 -4.31 3.39
N ILE A 99 -10.53 -3.49 4.42
CA ILE A 99 -9.78 -3.86 5.63
C ILE A 99 -10.48 -5.01 6.35
N ILE A 100 -11.79 -4.89 6.56
CA ILE A 100 -12.61 -5.95 7.15
C ILE A 100 -12.52 -7.23 6.32
N MET A 101 -12.67 -7.13 4.99
CA MET A 101 -12.59 -8.28 4.10
C MET A 101 -11.22 -8.95 4.17
N GLY A 102 -10.13 -8.16 4.14
CA GLY A 102 -8.75 -8.66 4.27
C GLY A 102 -8.51 -9.37 5.60
N ALA A 103 -9.06 -8.86 6.71
CA ALA A 103 -8.97 -9.51 8.02
C ALA A 103 -9.73 -10.85 8.05
N ILE A 104 -10.94 -10.91 7.45
CA ILE A 104 -11.73 -12.15 7.36
C ILE A 104 -10.99 -13.20 6.52
N ILE A 105 -10.50 -12.82 5.33
CA ILE A 105 -9.72 -13.73 4.48
C ILE A 105 -8.46 -14.18 5.21
N GLY A 106 -7.80 -13.29 5.96
CA GLY A 106 -6.62 -13.61 6.77
C GLY A 106 -6.94 -14.61 7.88
N CYS A 107 -8.08 -14.48 8.54
CA CYS A 107 -8.53 -15.45 9.55
C CYS A 107 -8.79 -16.83 8.93
N ILE A 108 -9.48 -16.88 7.79
CA ILE A 108 -9.72 -18.13 7.06
C ILE A 108 -8.39 -18.76 6.64
N ALA A 109 -7.48 -17.97 6.03
CA ALA A 109 -6.17 -18.42 5.61
C ALA A 109 -5.34 -18.97 6.78
N PHE A 110 -5.42 -18.34 7.96
CA PHE A 110 -4.73 -18.82 9.16
C PHE A 110 -5.19 -20.20 9.59
N PHE A 111 -6.50 -20.48 9.58
CA PHE A 111 -7.01 -21.83 9.87
C PHE A 111 -6.68 -22.84 8.76
N VAL A 112 -6.66 -22.44 7.50
CA VAL A 112 -6.20 -23.29 6.37
C VAL A 112 -4.74 -23.72 6.57
N GLN A 113 -3.90 -22.85 7.18
CA GLN A 113 -2.51 -23.16 7.53
C GLN A 113 -2.36 -24.05 8.77
N GLY A 114 -3.43 -24.48 9.41
CA GLY A 114 -3.41 -25.35 10.60
C GLY A 114 -3.52 -24.61 11.92
N GLY A 115 -3.72 -23.28 11.95
CA GLY A 115 -3.91 -22.52 13.19
C GLY A 115 -2.67 -22.45 14.08
N VAL A 116 -1.47 -22.43 13.48
CA VAL A 116 -0.19 -22.44 14.18
C VAL A 116 0.63 -21.18 13.87
N LYS A 117 1.47 -20.78 14.82
CA LYS A 117 2.52 -19.75 14.60
C LYS A 117 3.59 -20.29 13.64
N TRP A 118 4.49 -19.41 13.21
CA TRP A 118 5.63 -19.80 12.37
C TRP A 118 6.59 -20.77 13.04
N ASP A 119 6.62 -20.82 14.37
CA ASP A 119 7.40 -21.78 15.17
C ASP A 119 6.68 -23.14 15.41
N GLY A 120 5.48 -23.32 14.82
CA GLY A 120 4.66 -24.52 14.98
C GLY A 120 3.76 -24.55 16.23
N THR A 121 3.81 -23.53 17.08
CA THR A 121 2.98 -23.45 18.29
C THR A 121 1.51 -23.24 17.93
N HIS A 122 0.62 -24.08 18.46
CA HIS A 122 -0.83 -23.93 18.27
C HIS A 122 -1.36 -22.66 18.93
N VAL A 123 -2.25 -21.97 18.24
CA VAL A 123 -2.93 -20.76 18.72
C VAL A 123 -4.37 -21.08 19.08
N ALA A 124 -4.79 -20.68 20.29
CA ALA A 124 -6.17 -20.86 20.72
C ALA A 124 -7.13 -20.09 19.79
N THR A 125 -8.24 -20.72 19.42
CA THR A 125 -9.27 -20.10 18.57
C THR A 125 -9.76 -18.76 19.12
N SER A 126 -9.85 -18.62 20.45
CA SER A 126 -10.23 -17.36 21.11
C SER A 126 -9.22 -16.23 20.81
N ALA A 127 -7.92 -16.53 20.76
CA ALA A 127 -6.89 -15.55 20.40
C ALA A 127 -7.00 -15.13 18.92
N VAL A 128 -7.30 -16.08 18.03
CA VAL A 128 -7.53 -15.79 16.60
C VAL A 128 -8.78 -14.92 16.43
N MET A 129 -9.87 -15.21 17.14
CA MET A 129 -11.09 -14.39 17.09
C MET A 129 -10.86 -12.98 17.66
N LEU A 130 -10.06 -12.85 18.72
CA LEU A 130 -9.66 -11.55 19.24
C LEU A 130 -8.80 -10.79 18.20
N ALA A 131 -7.82 -11.45 17.59
CA ALA A 131 -7.02 -10.84 16.52
C ALA A 131 -7.89 -10.39 15.35
N LEU A 132 -8.89 -11.18 14.94
CA LEU A 132 -9.85 -10.82 13.91
C LEU A 132 -10.66 -9.57 14.31
N LEU A 133 -11.23 -9.53 15.51
CA LEU A 133 -11.99 -8.39 15.99
C LEU A 133 -11.15 -7.11 16.02
N LEU A 134 -9.93 -7.20 16.56
CA LEU A 134 -9.01 -6.07 16.61
C LEU A 134 -8.60 -5.60 15.21
N ALA A 135 -8.31 -6.53 14.29
CA ALA A 135 -8.00 -6.20 12.89
C ALA A 135 -9.18 -5.56 12.18
N MET A 136 -10.43 -6.02 12.41
CA MET A 136 -11.64 -5.40 11.86
C MET A 136 -11.88 -3.99 12.44
N CYS A 137 -11.52 -3.74 13.72
CA CYS A 137 -11.54 -2.41 14.32
C CYS A 137 -10.30 -1.58 13.96
N PHE A 138 -9.37 -2.15 13.23
CA PHE A 138 -8.10 -1.57 12.82
C PHE A 138 -7.20 -1.17 13.99
N ILE A 139 -7.23 -1.97 15.04
CA ILE A 139 -6.38 -1.85 16.23
C ILE A 139 -5.18 -2.79 16.07
N PRO A 140 -3.94 -2.25 16.06
CA PRO A 140 -2.74 -3.06 15.83
C PRO A 140 -2.40 -3.92 17.07
N ALA A 141 -1.79 -5.07 16.81
CA ALA A 141 -1.22 -5.93 17.84
C ALA A 141 0.12 -5.38 18.33
N TYR A 142 0.36 -5.52 19.64
CA TYR A 142 1.67 -5.30 20.21
C TYR A 142 2.52 -6.57 20.05
N PRO A 143 3.82 -6.47 19.75
CA PRO A 143 4.70 -7.64 19.62
C PRO A 143 4.66 -8.54 20.86
N GLY A 144 4.48 -9.85 20.66
CA GLY A 144 4.37 -10.83 21.74
C GLY A 144 3.04 -10.84 22.51
N ALA A 145 2.04 -10.05 22.10
CA ALA A 145 0.70 -10.14 22.65
C ALA A 145 0.07 -11.50 22.34
N GLY A 146 -0.84 -11.97 23.21
CA GLY A 146 -1.51 -13.26 23.02
C GLY A 146 -2.35 -13.39 21.75
N TYR A 147 -2.65 -12.27 21.10
CA TYR A 147 -3.33 -12.16 19.81
C TYR A 147 -2.38 -11.83 18.63
N ASP A 148 -1.06 -11.84 18.85
CA ASP A 148 -0.06 -11.94 17.77
C ASP A 148 0.00 -13.40 17.34
N VAL A 149 -0.96 -13.77 16.47
CA VAL A 149 -1.22 -15.18 16.12
C VAL A 149 -0.13 -15.80 15.25
N ARG A 150 0.79 -15.01 14.67
CA ARG A 150 1.93 -15.54 13.91
C ARG A 150 3.23 -15.54 14.69
N GLY A 151 3.31 -14.79 15.79
CA GLY A 151 4.46 -14.76 16.69
C GLY A 151 5.68 -14.01 16.12
N ASN A 152 5.51 -13.25 15.03
CA ASN A 152 6.57 -12.48 14.40
C ASN A 152 6.48 -10.95 14.66
N GLY A 153 5.54 -10.52 15.53
CA GLY A 153 5.41 -9.13 15.94
C GLY A 153 4.70 -8.21 14.95
N GLU A 154 4.07 -8.74 13.92
CA GLU A 154 3.31 -7.94 12.96
C GLU A 154 2.13 -7.22 13.62
N MET A 155 1.95 -5.92 13.32
CA MET A 155 0.80 -5.13 13.78
C MET A 155 -0.55 -5.78 13.45
N PHE A 156 -0.63 -6.46 12.32
CA PHE A 156 -1.83 -7.12 11.82
C PHE A 156 -1.48 -8.53 11.37
N SER A 157 -1.30 -9.43 12.32
CA SER A 157 -0.82 -10.80 12.10
C SER A 157 -1.73 -11.67 11.21
N LEU A 158 -2.98 -11.25 10.94
CA LEU A 158 -3.86 -11.89 9.95
C LEU A 158 -3.65 -11.33 8.54
N ASN A 159 -3.08 -10.13 8.39
CA ASN A 159 -2.85 -9.49 7.10
C ASN A 159 -1.73 -8.44 7.23
N GLY A 160 -0.47 -8.87 7.15
CA GLY A 160 0.71 -8.06 7.39
C GLY A 160 0.70 -6.68 6.74
N PRO A 161 0.51 -6.53 5.41
CA PRO A 161 0.53 -5.23 4.73
C PRO A 161 -0.48 -4.19 5.21
N SER A 162 -1.45 -4.57 6.05
CA SER A 162 -2.37 -3.63 6.70
C SER A 162 -1.66 -2.57 7.54
N TRP A 163 -0.38 -2.78 7.90
CA TRP A 163 0.43 -1.78 8.57
C TRP A 163 0.50 -0.45 7.80
N SER A 164 0.66 -0.51 6.49
CA SER A 164 0.75 0.69 5.65
C SER A 164 -0.59 1.45 5.56
N LEU A 165 -1.70 0.71 5.50
CA LEU A 165 -3.04 1.30 5.57
C LEU A 165 -3.30 1.94 6.94
N PHE A 166 -2.76 1.38 8.01
CA PHE A 166 -2.83 1.97 9.35
C PHE A 166 -2.12 3.34 9.37
N PHE A 167 -0.92 3.43 8.82
CA PHE A 167 -0.23 4.70 8.68
C PHE A 167 -0.97 5.65 7.72
N GLU A 168 -1.60 5.16 6.67
CA GLU A 168 -2.45 5.99 5.81
C GLU A 168 -3.63 6.60 6.60
N TYR A 169 -4.24 5.85 7.53
CA TYR A 169 -5.26 6.40 8.43
C TYR A 169 -4.70 7.51 9.32
N ILE A 170 -3.51 7.33 9.89
CA ILE A 170 -2.82 8.37 10.65
C ILE A 170 -2.59 9.60 9.76
N GLY A 171 -2.09 9.42 8.54
CA GLY A 171 -1.91 10.49 7.56
C GLY A 171 -3.21 11.25 7.27
N ASN A 172 -4.33 10.53 7.09
CA ASN A 172 -5.65 11.13 6.90
C ASN A 172 -6.11 11.93 8.13
N ILE A 173 -5.86 11.42 9.35
CA ILE A 173 -6.18 12.12 10.60
C ILE A 173 -5.36 13.41 10.72
N LEU A 174 -4.06 13.32 10.53
CA LEU A 174 -3.16 14.48 10.58
C LEU A 174 -3.52 15.50 9.49
N TYR A 175 -3.87 15.05 8.29
CA TYR A 175 -4.35 15.92 7.24
C TYR A 175 -5.61 16.67 7.66
N ALA A 176 -6.61 15.98 8.16
CA ALA A 176 -7.89 16.57 8.51
C ALA A 176 -7.80 17.53 9.73
N LEU A 177 -6.90 17.26 10.67
CA LEU A 177 -6.76 18.08 11.87
C LEU A 177 -5.82 19.28 11.66
N PHE A 178 -4.73 19.10 10.92
CA PHE A 178 -3.63 20.05 10.90
C PHE A 178 -3.15 20.43 9.50
N ILE A 179 -2.82 19.45 8.63
CA ILE A 179 -2.00 19.69 7.44
C ILE A 179 -2.75 20.51 6.39
N HIS A 180 -4.07 20.33 6.25
CA HIS A 180 -4.87 21.11 5.30
C HIS A 180 -4.82 22.62 5.57
N ARG A 181 -4.49 23.05 6.79
CA ARG A 181 -4.36 24.46 7.22
C ARG A 181 -2.98 25.06 6.95
N LEU A 182 -1.98 24.21 6.67
CA LEU A 182 -0.62 24.68 6.45
C LEU A 182 -0.52 25.47 5.14
N SER A 183 0.19 26.60 5.18
CA SER A 183 0.61 27.29 3.98
C SER A 183 1.59 26.43 3.16
N ASN A 184 1.74 26.71 1.86
CA ASN A 184 2.71 26.00 1.04
C ASN A 184 4.15 26.14 1.59
N LYS A 185 4.50 27.31 2.15
CA LYS A 185 5.82 27.51 2.77
C LYS A 185 6.02 26.60 4.00
N ALA A 186 5.04 26.53 4.91
CA ALA A 186 5.10 25.69 6.08
C ALA A 186 5.13 24.20 5.70
N LEU A 187 4.32 23.79 4.71
CA LEU A 187 4.33 22.42 4.19
C LEU A 187 5.67 22.07 3.54
N THR A 188 6.29 23.00 2.80
CA THR A 188 7.63 22.77 2.20
C THR A 188 8.70 22.57 3.28
N VAL A 189 8.71 23.40 4.32
CA VAL A 189 9.65 23.24 5.44
C VAL A 189 9.47 21.88 6.11
N LEU A 190 8.22 21.48 6.36
CA LEU A 190 7.91 20.18 6.97
C LEU A 190 8.34 19.00 6.09
N VAL A 191 8.10 19.09 4.78
CA VAL A 191 8.54 18.07 3.79
C VAL A 191 10.07 17.95 3.81
N ILE A 192 10.80 19.08 3.86
CA ILE A 192 12.28 19.05 3.94
C ILE A 192 12.73 18.37 5.22
N LEU A 193 12.17 18.75 6.38
CA LEU A 193 12.54 18.15 7.67
C LEU A 193 12.27 16.65 7.74
N LEU A 194 11.09 16.23 7.25
CA LEU A 194 10.73 14.81 7.18
C LEU A 194 11.61 14.05 6.18
N GLY A 195 11.93 14.67 5.04
CA GLY A 195 12.85 14.10 4.05
C GLY A 195 14.26 13.92 4.59
N LEU A 196 14.78 14.89 5.34
CA LEU A 196 16.06 14.77 6.04
C LEU A 196 16.02 13.65 7.09
N GLY A 197 14.93 13.56 7.87
CA GLY A 197 14.75 12.49 8.84
C GLY A 197 14.70 11.11 8.21
N LEU A 198 13.95 10.93 7.11
CA LEU A 198 13.89 9.66 6.39
C LEU A 198 15.22 9.33 5.71
N SER A 199 15.91 10.34 5.15
CA SER A 199 17.25 10.15 4.56
C SER A 199 18.25 9.68 5.61
N TRP A 200 18.25 10.31 6.80
CA TRP A 200 19.09 9.86 7.90
C TRP A 200 18.79 8.41 8.27
N PHE A 201 17.51 8.05 8.37
CA PHE A 201 17.06 6.71 8.71
C PHE A 201 17.51 5.66 7.70
N ALA A 202 17.38 5.95 6.40
CA ALA A 202 17.74 5.04 5.32
C ALA A 202 19.27 4.95 5.10
N LEU A 203 19.97 6.11 5.09
CA LEU A 203 21.40 6.16 4.79
C LEU A 203 22.26 5.54 5.90
N PHE A 204 21.83 5.67 7.16
CA PHE A 204 22.56 5.11 8.31
C PHE A 204 22.03 3.75 8.75
N ASP A 205 21.08 3.16 7.99
CA ASP A 205 20.52 1.82 8.26
C ASP A 205 20.16 1.64 9.74
N VAL A 206 19.36 2.58 10.27
CA VAL A 206 19.10 2.72 11.73
C VAL A 206 18.54 1.44 12.36
N VAL A 207 17.83 0.62 11.60
CA VAL A 207 17.28 -0.67 12.06
C VAL A 207 18.18 -1.85 11.77
N GLY A 208 19.20 -1.69 10.93
CA GLY A 208 20.14 -2.74 10.56
C GLY A 208 19.64 -3.75 9.52
N TYR A 209 18.59 -3.42 8.78
CA TYR A 209 18.03 -4.30 7.73
C TYR A 209 18.71 -4.14 6.37
N GLY A 210 19.55 -3.11 6.22
CA GLY A 210 20.14 -2.74 4.93
C GLY A 210 19.11 -2.17 3.93
N MET A 211 17.87 -1.96 4.36
CA MET A 211 16.78 -1.46 3.56
C MET A 211 15.73 -0.75 4.44
N ILE A 212 14.90 0.10 3.83
CA ILE A 212 13.85 0.85 4.54
C ILE A 212 12.60 -0.02 4.83
N GLY A 213 12.78 -1.30 5.10
CA GLY A 213 11.72 -2.27 5.36
C GLY A 213 11.08 -2.13 6.75
N VAL A 214 10.58 -0.94 7.11
CA VAL A 214 10.04 -0.62 8.45
C VAL A 214 8.58 -0.22 8.42
N GLY A 215 7.93 -0.25 9.57
CA GLY A 215 6.55 0.15 9.79
C GLY A 215 5.60 -1.00 10.12
N TRP A 216 6.06 -2.25 10.04
CA TRP A 216 5.19 -3.43 10.18
C TRP A 216 5.01 -3.92 11.62
N THR A 217 5.78 -3.40 12.57
CA THR A 217 5.66 -3.72 14.02
C THR A 217 5.58 -2.45 14.87
N LEU A 218 5.01 -2.56 16.08
CA LEU A 218 4.86 -1.47 17.05
C LEU A 218 6.10 -1.23 17.91
N ASP A 219 7.25 -1.83 17.63
CA ASP A 219 8.48 -1.47 18.33
C ASP A 219 8.94 -0.04 18.00
N GLY A 220 9.72 0.58 18.92
CA GLY A 220 10.01 2.01 18.85
C GLY A 220 10.63 2.47 17.53
N LEU A 221 11.70 1.84 17.07
CA LEU A 221 12.41 2.25 15.84
C LEU A 221 11.61 1.91 14.59
N ASN A 222 11.00 0.74 14.55
CA ASN A 222 10.21 0.29 13.41
C ASN A 222 8.96 1.17 13.23
N PHE A 223 8.25 1.50 14.32
CA PHE A 223 7.10 2.38 14.29
C PHE A 223 7.45 3.80 13.80
N TRP A 224 8.49 4.41 14.38
CA TRP A 224 8.88 5.77 14.00
C TRP A 224 9.46 5.84 12.58
N GLY A 225 10.18 4.81 12.16
CA GLY A 225 10.61 4.65 10.76
C GLY A 225 9.40 4.56 9.81
N GLY A 226 8.38 3.78 10.17
CA GLY A 226 7.11 3.71 9.44
C GLY A 226 6.38 5.05 9.37
N MET A 227 6.38 5.82 10.47
CA MET A 227 5.82 7.18 10.49
C MET A 227 6.55 8.11 9.51
N LEU A 228 7.88 8.12 9.52
CA LEU A 228 8.68 8.93 8.58
C LEU A 228 8.46 8.49 7.14
N ARG A 229 8.44 7.17 6.92
CA ARG A 229 8.22 6.54 5.62
C ARG A 229 6.85 6.87 5.04
N MET A 230 5.83 7.07 5.88
CA MET A 230 4.51 7.51 5.43
C MET A 230 4.45 9.03 5.28
N LEU A 231 4.86 9.80 6.31
CA LEU A 231 4.64 11.24 6.34
C LEU A 231 5.39 11.98 5.25
N PHE A 232 6.64 11.61 4.97
CA PHE A 232 7.43 12.31 3.96
C PHE A 232 6.82 12.22 2.56
N PRO A 233 6.60 11.03 1.96
CA PRO A 233 6.04 10.94 0.61
C PRO A 233 4.58 11.42 0.57
N PHE A 234 3.78 11.20 1.61
CA PHE A 234 2.41 11.70 1.69
C PHE A 234 2.35 13.22 1.63
N MET A 235 3.15 13.93 2.43
CA MET A 235 3.19 15.39 2.42
C MET A 235 3.84 15.95 1.15
N LEU A 236 4.83 15.25 0.60
CA LEU A 236 5.44 15.59 -0.70
C LEU A 236 4.41 15.50 -1.83
N GLY A 237 3.62 14.42 -1.86
CA GLY A 237 2.51 14.26 -2.81
C GLY A 237 1.50 15.39 -2.71
N MET A 238 1.16 15.79 -1.50
CA MET A 238 0.25 16.92 -1.25
C MET A 238 0.86 18.25 -1.70
N LEU A 239 2.13 18.50 -1.41
CA LEU A 239 2.84 19.71 -1.88
C LEU A 239 2.86 19.78 -3.41
N ILE A 240 3.08 18.64 -4.06
CA ILE A 240 2.99 18.53 -5.52
C ILE A 240 1.58 18.90 -5.97
N SER A 241 0.52 18.34 -5.40
CA SER A 241 -0.85 18.61 -5.83
C SER A 241 -1.25 20.08 -5.76
N ARG A 242 -0.67 20.83 -4.82
CA ARG A 242 -0.93 22.27 -4.62
C ARG A 242 -0.21 23.18 -5.64
N ASN A 243 0.94 22.73 -6.12
CA ASN A 243 1.82 23.56 -6.97
C ASN A 243 1.96 23.02 -8.40
N PHE A 244 1.45 21.81 -8.64
CA PHE A 244 1.60 21.12 -9.91
C PHE A 244 0.83 21.81 -11.04
N ARG A 245 1.49 21.90 -12.20
CA ARG A 245 0.89 22.33 -13.47
C ARG A 245 1.09 21.22 -14.50
N PRO A 246 0.00 20.67 -15.07
CA PRO A 246 0.12 19.64 -16.09
C PRO A 246 0.90 20.10 -17.31
N PHE A 247 1.69 19.21 -17.87
CA PHE A 247 2.43 19.41 -19.11
C PHE A 247 2.04 18.35 -20.15
N LYS A 248 2.39 18.57 -21.42
CA LYS A 248 2.05 17.62 -22.49
C LYS A 248 3.05 16.47 -22.51
N ILE A 249 2.58 15.24 -22.29
CA ILE A 249 3.36 14.02 -22.40
C ILE A 249 2.53 12.93 -23.09
N ARG A 250 3.13 12.26 -24.07
CA ARG A 250 2.54 11.10 -24.76
C ARG A 250 3.09 9.81 -24.16
N GLY A 251 2.25 8.78 -24.06
CA GLY A 251 2.67 7.46 -23.57
C GLY A 251 3.05 7.42 -22.09
N ALA A 252 2.64 8.42 -21.27
CA ALA A 252 3.00 8.53 -19.85
C ALA A 252 2.74 7.25 -19.08
N PHE A 253 1.63 6.57 -19.33
CA PHE A 253 1.28 5.31 -18.65
C PHE A 253 2.37 4.24 -18.86
N TRP A 254 2.74 3.97 -20.11
CA TRP A 254 3.72 2.95 -20.42
C TRP A 254 5.12 3.31 -19.94
N ILE A 255 5.53 4.57 -20.13
CA ILE A 255 6.83 5.06 -19.66
C ILE A 255 6.93 4.91 -18.14
N CYS A 256 5.94 5.38 -17.39
CA CYS A 256 5.94 5.29 -15.94
C CYS A 256 5.88 3.82 -15.45
N SER A 257 5.11 2.97 -16.14
CA SER A 257 5.02 1.53 -15.80
C SER A 257 6.36 0.82 -16.00
N ILE A 258 7.07 1.10 -17.10
CA ILE A 258 8.39 0.53 -17.38
C ILE A 258 9.42 1.03 -16.36
N ILE A 259 9.38 2.31 -16.00
CA ILE A 259 10.27 2.87 -14.97
C ILE A 259 10.00 2.20 -13.61
N LEU A 260 8.73 2.06 -13.19
CA LEU A 260 8.38 1.37 -11.94
C LEU A 260 8.90 -0.07 -11.94
N LEU A 261 8.66 -0.82 -13.00
CA LEU A 261 9.16 -2.18 -13.14
C LEU A 261 10.70 -2.21 -13.06
N GLY A 262 11.38 -1.34 -13.81
CA GLY A 262 12.84 -1.26 -13.82
C GLY A 262 13.40 -0.96 -12.44
N LEU A 263 12.83 0.02 -11.72
CA LEU A 263 13.28 0.38 -10.37
C LEU A 263 13.09 -0.77 -9.38
N PHE A 264 11.95 -1.46 -9.43
CA PHE A 264 11.70 -2.56 -8.50
C PHE A 264 12.55 -3.80 -8.80
N CYS A 265 12.99 -3.97 -10.04
CA CYS A 265 13.88 -5.05 -10.46
C CYS A 265 15.37 -4.75 -10.22
N VAL A 266 15.74 -3.54 -9.78
CA VAL A 266 17.15 -3.26 -9.40
C VAL A 266 17.57 -4.24 -8.30
N PRO A 267 18.71 -4.94 -8.43
CA PRO A 267 19.22 -5.80 -7.38
C PRO A 267 19.56 -5.01 -6.11
N TYR A 268 19.62 -5.71 -4.97
CA TYR A 268 20.13 -5.09 -3.74
C TYR A 268 21.51 -4.48 -3.95
N ILE A 269 21.70 -3.25 -3.50
CA ILE A 269 22.95 -2.51 -3.69
C ILE A 269 23.79 -2.66 -2.44
N GLU A 270 24.84 -3.47 -2.52
CA GLU A 270 25.74 -3.70 -1.42
C GLU A 270 26.59 -2.46 -1.12
N GLY A 271 26.97 -2.31 0.15
CA GLY A 271 27.84 -1.24 0.65
C GLY A 271 27.21 -0.47 1.81
N LYS A 272 27.92 -0.41 2.94
CA LYS A 272 27.45 0.22 4.18
C LYS A 272 28.40 1.29 4.74
N SER A 273 29.50 1.63 4.07
CA SER A 273 30.48 2.61 4.58
C SER A 273 30.81 3.68 3.55
N PRO A 274 30.66 4.97 3.88
CA PRO A 274 30.18 5.53 5.14
C PRO A 274 28.64 5.51 5.30
N VAL A 275 27.91 5.21 4.22
CA VAL A 275 26.44 5.17 4.18
C VAL A 275 25.95 3.91 3.49
N CYS A 276 24.74 3.47 3.81
CA CYS A 276 24.05 2.37 3.14
C CYS A 276 23.71 2.76 1.70
N LEU A 277 24.35 2.15 0.71
CA LEU A 277 24.15 2.49 -0.70
C LEU A 277 22.72 2.11 -1.16
N ASN A 278 22.17 1.03 -0.63
CA ASN A 278 20.77 0.69 -0.88
C ASN A 278 19.82 1.79 -0.38
N GLY A 279 20.08 2.34 0.81
CA GLY A 279 19.33 3.48 1.35
C GLY A 279 19.45 4.74 0.49
N VAL A 280 20.60 4.98 -0.15
CA VAL A 280 20.74 6.07 -1.15
C VAL A 280 19.80 5.84 -2.34
N PHE A 281 19.79 4.62 -2.89
CA PHE A 281 18.90 4.26 -4.00
C PHE A 281 17.43 4.43 -3.61
N GLU A 282 17.02 3.94 -2.44
CA GLU A 282 15.66 4.08 -1.91
C GLU A 282 15.25 5.55 -1.82
N MET A 283 16.13 6.40 -1.28
CA MET A 283 15.85 7.84 -1.16
C MET A 283 15.77 8.54 -2.51
N ILE A 284 16.59 8.16 -3.49
CA ILE A 284 16.45 8.67 -4.87
C ILE A 284 15.10 8.27 -5.45
N CYS A 285 14.66 7.02 -5.25
CA CYS A 285 13.34 6.58 -5.70
C CYS A 285 12.23 7.40 -5.05
N ILE A 286 12.23 7.53 -3.71
CA ILE A 286 11.14 8.15 -2.95
C ILE A 286 11.12 9.67 -3.12
N ALA A 287 12.28 10.33 -3.09
CA ALA A 287 12.35 11.79 -3.08
C ALA A 287 12.39 12.42 -4.48
N VAL A 288 12.79 11.66 -5.51
CA VAL A 288 12.96 12.19 -6.86
C VAL A 288 12.11 11.44 -7.88
N VAL A 289 12.30 10.13 -8.02
CA VAL A 289 11.70 9.40 -9.15
C VAL A 289 10.19 9.27 -8.98
N PHE A 290 9.69 8.86 -7.82
CA PHE A 290 8.24 8.74 -7.60
C PHE A 290 7.48 10.07 -7.73
N PRO A 291 7.98 11.21 -7.20
CA PRO A 291 7.43 12.53 -7.51
C PRO A 291 7.32 12.83 -9.01
N LEU A 292 8.37 12.52 -9.78
CA LEU A 292 8.37 12.72 -11.23
C LEU A 292 7.32 11.81 -11.91
N LEU A 293 7.22 10.54 -11.51
CA LEU A 293 6.21 9.61 -12.03
C LEU A 293 4.79 10.10 -11.72
N VAL A 294 4.55 10.65 -10.53
CA VAL A 294 3.25 11.25 -10.17
C VAL A 294 2.95 12.46 -11.06
N CYS A 295 3.93 13.35 -11.27
CA CYS A 295 3.77 14.50 -12.18
C CYS A 295 3.52 14.07 -13.63
N MET A 296 4.23 13.06 -14.12
CA MET A 296 4.04 12.51 -15.46
C MET A 296 2.66 11.85 -15.61
N GLY A 297 2.26 11.05 -14.66
CA GLY A 297 0.95 10.38 -14.62
C GLY A 297 -0.21 11.39 -14.53
N ALA A 298 -0.05 12.45 -13.74
CA ALA A 298 -1.03 13.52 -13.62
C ALA A 298 -1.10 14.44 -14.87
N SER A 299 -0.04 14.46 -15.69
CA SER A 299 0.03 15.23 -16.93
C SER A 299 -0.48 14.45 -18.13
N GLY A 300 -0.36 13.13 -18.11
CA GLY A 300 -0.76 12.26 -19.21
C GLY A 300 -2.28 12.11 -19.32
N LYS A 301 -2.72 11.78 -20.53
CA LYS A 301 -4.12 11.40 -20.81
C LYS A 301 -4.12 10.10 -21.61
N THR A 302 -5.07 9.24 -21.34
CA THR A 302 -5.34 8.10 -22.21
C THR A 302 -5.98 8.63 -23.49
N THR A 303 -5.43 8.26 -24.65
CA THR A 303 -5.88 8.74 -25.97
C THR A 303 -6.71 7.72 -26.72
N ASP A 304 -6.69 6.47 -26.28
CA ASP A 304 -7.40 5.36 -26.91
C ASP A 304 -8.23 4.56 -25.89
N LYS A 305 -9.24 3.83 -26.40
CA LYS A 305 -10.17 3.07 -25.58
C LYS A 305 -9.51 1.92 -24.81
N GLN A 306 -8.45 1.32 -25.35
CA GLN A 306 -7.78 0.19 -24.70
C GLN A 306 -6.98 0.65 -23.50
N SER A 307 -6.12 1.67 -23.66
CA SER A 307 -5.36 2.26 -22.55
C SER A 307 -6.28 2.78 -21.45
N THR A 308 -7.42 3.41 -21.82
CA THR A 308 -8.43 3.85 -20.86
C THR A 308 -9.04 2.67 -20.09
N ALA A 309 -9.40 1.58 -20.78
CA ALA A 309 -9.97 0.40 -20.15
C ALA A 309 -8.95 -0.30 -19.22
N ILE A 310 -7.69 -0.40 -19.65
CA ILE A 310 -6.58 -0.96 -18.85
C ILE A 310 -6.36 -0.12 -17.58
N CYS A 311 -6.18 1.20 -17.72
CA CYS A 311 -5.98 2.08 -16.57
C CYS A 311 -7.16 2.01 -15.59
N LYS A 312 -8.38 1.96 -16.11
CA LYS A 312 -9.58 1.84 -15.28
C LYS A 312 -9.61 0.50 -14.54
N PHE A 313 -9.40 -0.62 -15.23
CA PHE A 313 -9.38 -1.96 -14.62
C PHE A 313 -8.31 -2.04 -13.52
N LEU A 314 -7.08 -1.64 -13.84
CA LEU A 314 -5.96 -1.65 -12.90
C LEU A 314 -6.22 -0.73 -11.69
N GLY A 315 -6.78 0.44 -11.91
CA GLY A 315 -7.16 1.36 -10.85
C GLY A 315 -8.24 0.80 -9.94
N ASP A 316 -9.27 0.19 -10.51
CA ASP A 316 -10.40 -0.39 -9.77
C ASP A 316 -9.95 -1.56 -8.88
N ILE A 317 -9.06 -2.46 -9.37
CA ILE A 317 -8.58 -3.61 -8.60
C ILE A 317 -7.44 -3.28 -7.64
N SER A 318 -6.74 -2.14 -7.79
CA SER A 318 -5.49 -1.85 -7.08
C SER A 318 -5.63 -1.94 -5.55
N TYR A 319 -6.66 -1.30 -5.00
CA TYR A 319 -6.90 -1.30 -3.56
C TYR A 319 -7.42 -2.64 -3.04
N PRO A 320 -8.43 -3.29 -3.65
CA PRO A 320 -8.81 -4.65 -3.29
C PRO A 320 -7.65 -5.64 -3.32
N LEU A 321 -6.84 -5.63 -4.38
CA LEU A 321 -5.69 -6.51 -4.51
C LEU A 321 -4.67 -6.29 -3.38
N TYR A 322 -4.33 -5.03 -3.11
CA TYR A 322 -3.43 -4.70 -2.01
C TYR A 322 -3.97 -5.16 -0.65
N ALA A 323 -5.29 -5.02 -0.43
CA ALA A 323 -5.92 -5.33 0.85
C ALA A 323 -6.07 -6.83 1.14
N ILE A 324 -6.03 -7.72 0.10
CA ILE A 324 -6.38 -9.13 0.31
C ILE A 324 -5.31 -10.15 -0.14
N HIS A 325 -4.25 -9.73 -0.84
CA HIS A 325 -3.29 -10.67 -1.42
C HIS A 325 -2.44 -11.42 -0.38
N TYR A 326 -2.04 -10.73 0.68
CA TYR A 326 -1.06 -11.26 1.62
C TYR A 326 -1.54 -12.45 2.46
N PRO A 327 -2.81 -12.56 2.87
CA PRO A 327 -3.34 -13.81 3.40
C PRO A 327 -3.12 -15.03 2.50
N ILE A 328 -3.17 -14.85 1.18
CA ILE A 328 -2.89 -15.92 0.20
C ILE A 328 -1.38 -16.22 0.20
N MET A 329 -0.53 -15.18 0.30
CA MET A 329 0.92 -15.35 0.44
C MET A 329 1.29 -16.16 1.68
N TYR A 330 0.65 -15.94 2.82
CA TYR A 330 0.90 -16.74 4.01
C TYR A 330 0.63 -18.23 3.78
N VAL A 331 -0.47 -18.60 3.10
CA VAL A 331 -0.75 -19.98 2.73
C VAL A 331 0.35 -20.52 1.80
N PHE A 332 0.78 -19.71 0.84
CA PHE A 332 1.87 -20.07 -0.06
C PHE A 332 3.19 -20.28 0.68
N TYR A 333 3.55 -19.39 1.62
CA TYR A 333 4.77 -19.51 2.43
C TYR A 333 4.77 -20.77 3.29
N SER A 334 3.63 -21.07 3.93
CA SER A 334 3.46 -22.30 4.71
C SER A 334 3.65 -23.54 3.83
N TRP A 335 3.09 -23.53 2.62
CA TRP A 335 3.24 -24.61 1.66
C TRP A 335 4.70 -24.76 1.18
N LEU A 336 5.40 -23.66 0.92
CA LEU A 336 6.84 -23.68 0.55
C LEU A 336 7.68 -24.31 1.65
N ILE A 337 7.45 -23.94 2.91
CA ILE A 337 8.16 -24.49 4.08
C ILE A 337 7.88 -25.98 4.22
N GLU A 338 6.61 -26.40 4.12
CA GLU A 338 6.21 -27.81 4.23
C GLU A 338 6.85 -28.68 3.13
N LYS A 339 6.91 -28.17 1.90
CA LYS A 339 7.45 -28.91 0.74
C LYS A 339 8.95 -28.74 0.57
N GLN A 340 9.59 -27.83 1.34
CA GLN A 340 11.00 -27.46 1.19
C GLN A 340 11.37 -27.02 -0.23
N LEU A 341 10.50 -26.19 -0.86
CA LEU A 341 10.66 -25.66 -2.21
C LEU A 341 10.92 -24.15 -2.14
N TYR A 342 12.04 -23.68 -2.66
CA TYR A 342 12.49 -22.31 -2.44
C TYR A 342 12.80 -21.55 -3.74
N THR A 343 12.44 -22.12 -4.89
CA THR A 343 12.74 -21.54 -6.20
C THR A 343 11.48 -21.42 -7.06
N LEU A 344 11.49 -20.44 -7.97
CA LEU A 344 10.41 -20.30 -8.92
C LEU A 344 10.37 -21.47 -9.91
N GLU A 345 11.52 -22.02 -10.26
CA GLU A 345 11.65 -23.13 -11.22
C GLU A 345 10.83 -24.34 -10.76
N ASP A 346 10.93 -24.70 -9.49
CA ASP A 346 10.23 -25.83 -8.89
C ASP A 346 8.74 -25.56 -8.61
N THR A 347 8.34 -24.29 -8.54
CA THR A 347 7.02 -23.87 -8.02
C THR A 347 6.21 -22.97 -8.96
N TRP A 348 6.67 -22.77 -10.21
CA TRP A 348 6.12 -21.77 -11.12
C TRP A 348 4.60 -21.89 -11.31
N LEU A 349 4.07 -23.12 -11.35
CA LEU A 349 2.62 -23.33 -11.51
C LEU A 349 1.84 -22.84 -10.29
N VAL A 350 2.30 -23.19 -9.08
CA VAL A 350 1.66 -22.74 -7.82
C VAL A 350 1.82 -21.24 -7.66
N ALA A 351 3.00 -20.70 -7.96
CA ALA A 351 3.24 -19.25 -7.94
C ALA A 351 2.30 -18.50 -8.93
N ALA A 352 2.09 -19.06 -10.14
CA ALA A 352 1.14 -18.51 -11.10
C ALA A 352 -0.30 -18.57 -10.57
N VAL A 353 -0.72 -19.69 -9.97
CA VAL A 353 -2.04 -19.81 -9.34
C VAL A 353 -2.22 -18.80 -8.21
N VAL A 354 -1.22 -18.61 -7.37
CA VAL A 354 -1.22 -17.60 -6.29
C VAL A 354 -1.33 -16.19 -6.85
N TYR A 355 -0.56 -15.87 -7.89
CA TYR A 355 -0.57 -14.55 -8.53
C TYR A 355 -1.93 -14.23 -9.18
N PHE A 356 -2.36 -15.06 -10.12
CA PHE A 356 -3.62 -14.84 -10.85
C PHE A 356 -4.85 -15.08 -9.96
N GLY A 357 -4.77 -16.02 -9.01
CA GLY A 357 -5.81 -16.25 -8.00
C GLY A 357 -6.01 -15.03 -7.09
N SER A 358 -4.93 -14.35 -6.69
CA SER A 358 -5.01 -13.09 -5.93
C SER A 358 -5.73 -12.00 -6.73
N ILE A 359 -5.44 -11.86 -8.02
CA ILE A 359 -6.10 -10.90 -8.91
C ILE A 359 -7.59 -11.24 -9.07
N ALA A 360 -7.91 -12.51 -9.31
CA ALA A 360 -9.29 -12.97 -9.45
C ALA A 360 -10.10 -12.75 -8.17
N LEU A 361 -9.53 -13.11 -7.01
CA LEU A 361 -10.19 -12.90 -5.72
C LEU A 361 -10.37 -11.40 -5.43
N ALA A 362 -9.39 -10.56 -5.74
CA ALA A 362 -9.51 -9.11 -5.60
C ALA A 362 -10.65 -8.53 -6.45
N TYR A 363 -10.79 -9.01 -7.67
CA TYR A 363 -11.87 -8.61 -8.57
C TYR A 363 -13.25 -9.08 -8.04
N LEU A 364 -13.34 -10.30 -7.52
CA LEU A 364 -14.56 -10.81 -6.88
C LEU A 364 -14.92 -9.98 -5.64
N CYS A 365 -13.95 -9.72 -4.75
CA CYS A 365 -14.16 -8.87 -3.58
C CYS A 365 -14.60 -7.45 -3.98
N LEU A 366 -14.00 -6.87 -5.03
CA LEU A 366 -14.42 -5.58 -5.57
C LEU A 366 -15.89 -5.59 -5.99
N LYS A 367 -16.29 -6.56 -6.81
CA LYS A 367 -17.63 -6.57 -7.43
C LYS A 367 -18.74 -7.03 -6.50
N LEU A 368 -18.47 -8.07 -5.69
CA LEU A 368 -19.50 -8.70 -4.85
C LEU A 368 -19.61 -8.05 -3.47
N TYR A 369 -18.57 -7.37 -3.00
CA TYR A 369 -18.55 -6.80 -1.65
C TYR A 369 -18.23 -5.30 -1.63
N ASP A 370 -17.07 -4.86 -2.11
CA ASP A 370 -16.61 -3.48 -1.92
C ASP A 370 -17.54 -2.45 -2.58
N GLU A 371 -17.82 -2.61 -3.89
CA GLU A 371 -18.70 -1.69 -4.60
C GLU A 371 -20.13 -1.64 -4.01
N PRO A 372 -20.81 -2.78 -3.71
CA PRO A 372 -22.13 -2.76 -3.08
C PRO A 372 -22.15 -2.12 -1.70
N VAL A 373 -21.18 -2.49 -0.84
CA VAL A 373 -21.09 -1.97 0.53
C VAL A 373 -20.82 -0.47 0.53
N ARG A 374 -19.86 0.00 -0.26
CA ARG A 374 -19.55 1.44 -0.39
C ARG A 374 -20.74 2.23 -0.91
N ARG A 375 -21.48 1.68 -1.87
CA ARG A 375 -22.69 2.31 -2.40
C ARG A 375 -23.80 2.41 -1.33
N TRP A 376 -24.03 1.33 -0.60
CA TRP A 376 -25.00 1.30 0.48
C TRP A 376 -24.64 2.29 1.61
N LEU A 377 -23.39 2.26 2.09
CA LEU A 377 -22.89 3.18 3.12
C LEU A 377 -22.94 4.64 2.64
N GLY A 378 -22.53 4.90 1.40
CA GLY A 378 -22.58 6.23 0.80
C GLY A 378 -23.99 6.80 0.76
N ASN A 379 -24.96 6.00 0.33
CA ASN A 379 -26.37 6.40 0.28
C ASN A 379 -26.95 6.67 1.69
N LYS A 380 -26.51 5.91 2.69
CA LYS A 380 -27.04 6.02 4.06
C LYS A 380 -26.42 7.16 4.87
N PHE A 381 -25.14 7.43 4.68
CA PHE A 381 -24.37 8.30 5.60
C PHE A 381 -23.78 9.57 5.00
N VAL A 382 -23.78 9.74 3.66
CA VAL A 382 -23.11 10.87 2.98
C VAL A 382 -24.09 11.74 2.17
N ARG A 383 -25.37 11.45 2.24
CA ARG A 383 -26.42 12.32 1.66
C ARG A 383 -26.48 13.68 2.35
#